data_62f447b7af7fe79e62616b18a7900392
#
_entry.id   62f447b7af7fe79e62616b18a7900392
#
_cell.length_a   1.000
_cell.length_b   1.000
_cell.length_c   1.000
_cell.angle_alpha   90.00
_cell.angle_beta   90.00
_cell.angle_gamma   90.00
#
_symmetry.space_group_name_H-M   'P 1'
#
loop_
_entity.id
_entity.type
_entity.pdbx_description
1 polymer ?
#
loop_
_entity_poly.entity_id
_entity_poly.type
_entity_poly.pdbx_seq_one_letter_code
_entity_poly.pdbx_strand_id
1 'polypeptide(L)'
;MGWLNLFKREVPEPGFEFEELERMFGNLYLKSLAVDKSAEFIARIFAKSEFKYLEKEKAKRSDWNYLLNVRPNKNESASDFWQKVVYRLITKNEVLIFLTKDDQLLVADSYIRTKYAVFDDVFESVTCRGYTFESRFKMSDVIFLQYNNNRLQEYVSDLFTDYEKLHSRMVDAIARNNQIRGILNTKTNGSFDKEKLENLKSYADLLFKSFSNKTIAIVPSQSGMEYSELTNTTGTSTMSVDELKKLRRQSDDEVAEILGIPTALLHGEMADLENSRKMFNSFCYQSLVKKISDALNYSILSRSVYNDNKRFVIVGEGQRDKFALAESIDKLVSSGSMLINEVRAELGLEAVPWGDKPLITKNYQLGEIEEKGGTEVDEDNSD
;
A
#
# COMPACT_ATOMS: atom_id res chain seq x y z
N MET A 1 -23.10 -23.20 -61.28
CA MET A 1 -22.83 -23.35 -59.84
C MET A 1 -21.36 -23.01 -59.60
N GLY A 2 -21.02 -22.03 -58.78
CA GLY A 2 -19.63 -21.87 -58.33
C GLY A 2 -18.99 -20.51 -58.50
N TRP A 3 -19.73 -19.39 -58.28
CA TRP A 3 -19.13 -18.02 -58.39
C TRP A 3 -19.28 -17.20 -57.13
N LEU A 4 -19.60 -17.79 -55.98
CA LEU A 4 -19.88 -17.08 -54.71
C LEU A 4 -18.80 -17.23 -53.62
N ASN A 5 -17.63 -17.83 -53.94
CA ASN A 5 -16.58 -18.04 -52.94
C ASN A 5 -15.30 -17.23 -53.13
N LEU A 6 -15.33 -16.13 -53.88
CA LEU A 6 -14.13 -15.31 -54.17
C LEU A 6 -14.03 -14.00 -53.36
N PHE A 7 -14.90 -13.78 -52.37
CA PHE A 7 -14.89 -12.58 -51.52
C PHE A 7 -14.73 -12.85 -50.00
N LYS A 8 -14.15 -13.98 -49.62
CA LYS A 8 -13.65 -14.18 -48.25
C LYS A 8 -12.14 -14.28 -48.25
N ARG A 9 -11.47 -13.19 -48.56
CA ARG A 9 -10.13 -12.94 -48.13
C ARG A 9 -10.27 -11.92 -47.01
N GLU A 10 -10.42 -12.42 -45.77
CA GLU A 10 -10.17 -11.63 -44.57
C GLU A 10 -8.70 -11.24 -44.62
N VAL A 11 -8.42 -9.99 -44.99
CA VAL A 11 -7.14 -9.36 -44.77
C VAL A 11 -7.12 -9.09 -43.25
N PRO A 12 -6.22 -9.69 -42.47
CA PRO A 12 -6.10 -9.33 -41.09
C PRO A 12 -5.72 -7.84 -41.04
N GLU A 13 -6.57 -7.03 -40.45
CA GLU A 13 -6.25 -5.63 -40.23
C GLU A 13 -5.12 -5.58 -39.19
N PRO A 14 -3.94 -5.02 -39.54
CA PRO A 14 -2.80 -4.98 -38.61
C PRO A 14 -2.98 -4.02 -37.43
N GLY A 15 -4.14 -3.39 -37.30
CA GLY A 15 -4.49 -2.51 -36.21
C GLY A 15 -4.98 -3.23 -34.93
N PHE A 16 -5.49 -4.45 -35.07
CA PHE A 16 -6.15 -5.15 -33.94
C PHE A 16 -5.16 -5.63 -32.87
N GLU A 17 -3.99 -6.10 -33.25
CA GLU A 17 -2.98 -6.57 -32.29
C GLU A 17 -2.34 -5.44 -31.48
N PHE A 18 -2.21 -4.24 -32.05
CA PHE A 18 -1.59 -3.11 -31.33
C PHE A 18 -2.55 -2.49 -30.32
N GLU A 19 -3.82 -2.33 -30.64
CA GLU A 19 -4.86 -1.89 -29.72
C GLU A 19 -5.08 -2.89 -28.57
N GLU A 20 -4.98 -4.18 -28.82
CA GLU A 20 -5.10 -5.24 -27.81
C GLU A 20 -3.89 -5.26 -26.89
N LEU A 21 -2.69 -5.05 -27.41
CA LEU A 21 -1.46 -4.88 -26.64
C LEU A 21 -1.49 -3.59 -25.80
N GLU A 22 -1.93 -2.45 -26.33
CA GLU A 22 -2.11 -1.21 -25.56
C GLU A 22 -3.14 -1.39 -24.43
N ARG A 23 -4.22 -2.11 -24.69
CA ARG A 23 -5.20 -2.45 -23.65
C ARG A 23 -4.61 -3.34 -22.58
N MET A 24 -3.85 -4.37 -22.93
CA MET A 24 -3.19 -5.26 -21.97
C MET A 24 -2.16 -4.51 -21.12
N PHE A 25 -1.35 -3.63 -21.71
CA PHE A 25 -0.38 -2.80 -20.99
C PHE A 25 -1.08 -1.76 -20.10
N GLY A 26 -2.12 -1.11 -20.61
CA GLY A 26 -2.92 -0.16 -19.84
C GLY A 26 -3.58 -0.83 -18.63
N ASN A 27 -4.09 -2.02 -18.80
CA ASN A 27 -4.77 -2.79 -17.76
C ASN A 27 -3.78 -3.32 -16.70
N LEU A 28 -2.60 -3.80 -17.11
CA LEU A 28 -1.54 -4.19 -16.18
C LEU A 28 -1.04 -2.99 -15.35
N TYR A 29 -0.93 -1.83 -15.97
CA TYR A 29 -0.55 -0.60 -15.29
C TYR A 29 -1.59 -0.18 -14.22
N LEU A 30 -2.88 -0.23 -14.56
CA LEU A 30 -3.95 0.08 -13.62
C LEU A 30 -4.04 -0.95 -12.48
N LYS A 31 -3.76 -2.23 -12.77
CA LYS A 31 -3.70 -3.30 -11.78
C LYS A 31 -2.69 -3.03 -10.67
N SER A 32 -1.50 -2.61 -11.03
CA SER A 32 -0.43 -2.36 -10.06
C SER A 32 -0.62 -1.05 -9.30
N LEU A 33 -1.25 -0.05 -9.93
CA LEU A 33 -1.28 1.32 -9.42
C LEU A 33 -1.96 1.46 -8.05
N ALA A 34 -3.08 0.78 -7.81
CA ALA A 34 -3.80 0.84 -6.53
C ALA A 34 -3.00 0.17 -5.40
N VAL A 35 -2.36 -0.98 -5.70
CA VAL A 35 -1.48 -1.68 -4.76
C VAL A 35 -0.24 -0.85 -4.49
N ASP A 36 0.39 -0.31 -5.54
CA ASP A 36 1.59 0.52 -5.43
C ASP A 36 1.33 1.79 -4.60
N LYS A 37 0.23 2.48 -4.86
CA LYS A 37 -0.20 3.68 -4.12
C LYS A 37 -0.40 3.37 -2.63
N SER A 38 -1.09 2.28 -2.32
CA SER A 38 -1.36 1.88 -0.95
C SER A 38 -0.10 1.36 -0.23
N ALA A 39 0.73 0.58 -0.92
CA ALA A 39 2.00 0.10 -0.40
C ALA A 39 2.97 1.25 -0.12
N GLU A 40 3.07 2.21 -1.04
CA GLU A 40 3.88 3.41 -0.90
C GLU A 40 3.42 4.29 0.26
N PHE A 41 2.11 4.42 0.47
CA PHE A 41 1.55 5.15 1.61
C PHE A 41 1.99 4.54 2.93
N ILE A 42 1.84 3.22 3.11
CA ILE A 42 2.26 2.52 4.32
C ILE A 42 3.78 2.62 4.50
N ALA A 43 4.55 2.41 3.44
CA ALA A 43 6.00 2.42 3.46
C ALA A 43 6.57 3.76 3.90
N ARG A 44 6.04 4.89 3.40
CA ARG A 44 6.44 6.24 3.81
C ARG A 44 6.13 6.54 5.28
N ILE A 45 5.01 6.03 5.79
CA ILE A 45 4.69 6.20 7.21
C ILE A 45 5.64 5.37 8.06
N PHE A 46 5.87 4.12 7.67
CA PHE A 46 6.78 3.24 8.40
C PHE A 46 8.23 3.75 8.41
N ALA A 47 8.68 4.39 7.33
CA ALA A 47 10.03 4.96 7.21
C ALA A 47 10.36 6.04 8.28
N LYS A 48 9.34 6.57 8.96
CA LYS A 48 9.52 7.51 10.10
C LYS A 48 9.74 6.81 11.43
N SER A 49 9.69 5.47 11.47
CA SER A 49 9.84 4.67 12.69
C SER A 49 11.27 4.70 13.21
N GLU A 50 11.42 4.68 14.53
CA GLU A 50 12.70 4.58 15.22
C GLU A 50 12.86 3.21 15.85
N PHE A 51 14.00 2.58 15.64
CA PHE A 51 14.35 1.27 16.20
C PHE A 51 15.15 1.45 17.48
N LYS A 52 14.65 0.91 18.59
CA LYS A 52 15.31 0.97 19.89
C LYS A 52 15.73 -0.42 20.34
N TYR A 53 16.96 -0.52 20.79
CA TYR A 53 17.44 -1.69 21.51
C TYR A 53 17.25 -1.45 22.99
N LEU A 54 16.44 -2.28 23.62
CA LEU A 54 16.18 -2.20 25.07
C LEU A 54 16.98 -3.29 25.80
N GLU A 55 17.58 -2.94 26.90
CA GLU A 55 18.19 -3.85 27.86
C GLU A 55 17.57 -3.58 29.24
N LYS A 56 16.86 -4.56 29.80
CA LYS A 56 16.09 -4.41 31.05
C LYS A 56 15.20 -3.17 31.05
N GLU A 57 14.40 -3.01 29.96
CA GLU A 57 13.47 -1.91 29.72
C GLU A 57 14.14 -0.53 29.54
N LYS A 58 15.46 -0.44 29.50
CA LYS A 58 16.18 0.81 29.29
C LYS A 58 16.76 0.85 27.87
N ALA A 59 16.54 1.95 27.17
CA ALA A 59 17.13 2.16 25.85
C ALA A 59 18.66 2.20 25.96
N LYS A 60 19.33 1.34 25.19
CA LYS A 60 20.79 1.27 25.13
C LYS A 60 21.24 1.48 23.70
N ARG A 61 22.28 2.29 23.50
CA ARG A 61 22.90 2.45 22.19
C ARG A 61 23.76 1.23 21.88
N SER A 62 23.61 0.70 20.67
CA SER A 62 24.41 -0.39 20.11
C SER A 62 24.72 -0.09 18.64
N ASP A 63 25.62 -0.82 18.03
CA ASP A 63 25.94 -0.67 16.60
C ASP A 63 24.70 -0.88 15.73
N TRP A 64 23.78 -1.73 16.15
CA TRP A 64 22.49 -1.93 15.52
C TRP A 64 21.62 -0.66 15.48
N ASN A 65 21.71 0.21 16.48
CA ASN A 65 20.98 1.47 16.43
C ASN A 65 21.42 2.35 15.26
N TYR A 66 22.73 2.37 14.97
CA TYR A 66 23.25 3.11 13.84
C TYR A 66 22.80 2.50 12.50
N LEU A 67 22.93 1.17 12.36
CA LEU A 67 22.50 0.46 11.15
C LEU A 67 21.01 0.58 10.87
N LEU A 68 20.17 0.48 11.91
CA LEU A 68 18.73 0.48 11.73
C LEU A 68 18.10 1.88 11.59
N ASN A 69 18.75 2.94 12.16
CA ASN A 69 18.17 4.27 12.19
C ASN A 69 18.90 5.32 11.37
N VAL A 70 20.17 5.09 11.00
CA VAL A 70 20.97 6.12 10.34
C VAL A 70 21.44 5.64 8.97
N ARG A 71 22.27 4.59 8.93
CA ARG A 71 22.94 4.16 7.71
C ARG A 71 23.03 2.63 7.62
N PRO A 72 22.05 1.97 7.04
CA PRO A 72 22.04 0.52 6.83
C PRO A 72 23.17 0.04 5.93
N ASN A 73 23.52 0.82 4.92
CA ASN A 73 24.61 0.53 3.97
C ASN A 73 25.24 1.82 3.43
N LYS A 74 26.27 1.68 2.62
CA LYS A 74 27.04 2.82 2.07
C LYS A 74 26.23 3.75 1.16
N ASN A 75 25.11 3.28 0.62
CA ASN A 75 24.39 3.94 -0.47
C ASN A 75 22.96 4.38 -0.12
N GLU A 76 22.46 4.08 1.08
CA GLU A 76 21.07 4.36 1.46
C GLU A 76 20.99 4.90 2.89
N SER A 77 20.06 5.84 3.10
CA SER A 77 19.64 6.24 4.44
C SER A 77 18.71 5.17 5.05
N ALA A 78 18.54 5.20 6.37
CA ALA A 78 17.63 4.27 7.04
C ALA A 78 16.18 4.46 6.58
N SER A 79 15.74 5.69 6.35
CA SER A 79 14.38 5.95 5.85
C SER A 79 14.14 5.37 4.46
N ASP A 80 15.09 5.54 3.52
CA ASP A 80 14.97 4.96 2.18
C ASP A 80 15.00 3.43 2.21
N PHE A 81 15.86 2.89 3.07
CA PHE A 81 15.97 1.45 3.25
C PHE A 81 14.66 0.83 3.75
N TRP A 82 14.10 1.37 4.84
CA TRP A 82 12.87 0.84 5.43
C TRP A 82 11.64 1.09 4.57
N GLN A 83 11.58 2.22 3.86
CA GLN A 83 10.55 2.46 2.86
C GLN A 83 10.58 1.36 1.78
N LYS A 84 11.76 1.06 1.24
CA LYS A 84 11.94 -0.02 0.26
C LYS A 84 11.58 -1.39 0.82
N VAL A 85 11.98 -1.70 2.06
CA VAL A 85 11.66 -2.97 2.74
C VAL A 85 10.16 -3.16 2.84
N VAL A 86 9.44 -2.18 3.37
CA VAL A 86 7.99 -2.27 3.59
C VAL A 86 7.22 -2.30 2.27
N TYR A 87 7.61 -1.46 1.32
CA TYR A 87 7.02 -1.49 -0.02
C TYR A 87 7.15 -2.88 -0.66
N ARG A 88 8.34 -3.48 -0.63
CA ARG A 88 8.56 -4.84 -1.16
C ARG A 88 7.80 -5.91 -0.37
N LEU A 89 7.74 -5.78 0.95
CA LEU A 89 7.02 -6.71 1.81
C LEU A 89 5.54 -6.79 1.43
N ILE A 90 4.91 -5.66 1.14
CA ILE A 90 3.51 -5.60 0.72
C ILE A 90 3.34 -6.08 -0.72
N THR A 91 4.17 -5.59 -1.65
CA THR A 91 4.00 -5.88 -3.09
C THR A 91 4.45 -7.28 -3.49
N LYS A 92 5.51 -7.82 -2.85
CA LYS A 92 6.09 -9.13 -3.14
C LYS A 92 5.73 -10.21 -2.11
N ASN A 93 5.02 -9.84 -1.04
CA ASN A 93 4.63 -10.70 0.08
C ASN A 93 5.79 -11.24 0.94
N GLU A 94 7.04 -11.03 0.54
CA GLU A 94 8.23 -11.42 1.28
C GLU A 94 9.42 -10.52 0.97
N VAL A 95 10.33 -10.39 1.94
CA VAL A 95 11.57 -9.64 1.79
C VAL A 95 12.72 -10.36 2.52
N LEU A 96 13.83 -10.46 1.84
CA LEU A 96 15.08 -10.97 2.40
C LEU A 96 16.05 -9.81 2.63
N ILE A 97 16.47 -9.65 3.87
CA ILE A 97 17.51 -8.70 4.29
C ILE A 97 18.68 -9.52 4.82
N PHE A 98 19.88 -9.21 4.41
CA PHE A 98 21.08 -9.91 4.87
C PHE A 98 22.19 -8.93 5.26
N LEU A 99 22.99 -9.35 6.23
CA LEU A 99 24.18 -8.61 6.69
C LEU A 99 25.39 -9.07 5.91
N THR A 100 26.14 -8.13 5.34
CA THR A 100 27.43 -8.43 4.68
C THR A 100 28.55 -8.53 5.72
N LYS A 101 29.71 -9.06 5.30
CA LYS A 101 30.89 -9.14 6.17
C LYS A 101 31.44 -7.77 6.61
N ASP A 102 31.06 -6.71 5.91
CA ASP A 102 31.43 -5.31 6.20
C ASP A 102 30.34 -4.58 7.00
N ASP A 103 29.47 -5.30 7.71
CA ASP A 103 28.38 -4.77 8.53
C ASP A 103 27.40 -3.88 7.76
N GLN A 104 27.05 -4.24 6.52
CA GLN A 104 26.05 -3.55 5.73
C GLN A 104 24.77 -4.38 5.64
N LEU A 105 23.63 -3.76 5.89
CA LEU A 105 22.32 -4.35 5.64
C LEU A 105 21.91 -4.11 4.19
N LEU A 106 21.64 -5.18 3.46
CA LEU A 106 21.21 -5.14 2.08
C LEU A 106 19.87 -5.86 1.91
N VAL A 107 19.04 -5.34 1.01
CA VAL A 107 17.77 -5.98 0.61
C VAL A 107 17.99 -6.73 -0.69
N ALA A 108 17.73 -8.03 -0.69
CA ALA A 108 17.85 -8.85 -1.88
C ALA A 108 16.80 -8.48 -2.93
N ASP A 109 17.20 -8.37 -4.18
CA ASP A 109 16.29 -8.13 -5.31
C ASP A 109 15.63 -9.44 -5.76
N SER A 110 16.41 -10.55 -5.74
CA SER A 110 15.96 -11.90 -6.03
C SER A 110 16.81 -12.92 -5.29
N TYR A 111 16.27 -14.11 -5.07
CA TYR A 111 16.94 -15.24 -4.44
C TYR A 111 16.22 -16.55 -4.75
N ILE A 112 16.87 -17.66 -4.55
CA ILE A 112 16.28 -19.00 -4.59
C ILE A 112 16.23 -19.53 -3.17
N ARG A 113 15.03 -19.86 -2.67
CA ARG A 113 14.82 -20.41 -1.32
C ARG A 113 14.56 -21.91 -1.40
N THR A 114 15.39 -22.68 -0.73
CA THR A 114 15.17 -24.11 -0.49
C THR A 114 14.61 -24.30 0.91
N LYS A 115 13.38 -24.81 1.01
CA LYS A 115 12.67 -25.02 2.28
C LYS A 115 12.96 -26.41 2.82
N TYR A 116 13.24 -26.49 4.12
CA TYR A 116 13.44 -27.73 4.86
C TYR A 116 12.44 -27.84 6.01
N ALA A 117 11.98 -29.07 6.30
CA ALA A 117 11.00 -29.29 7.37
C ALA A 117 11.58 -29.15 8.78
N VAL A 118 12.87 -29.46 8.97
CA VAL A 118 13.53 -29.53 10.28
C VAL A 118 14.79 -28.67 10.36
N PHE A 119 15.45 -28.42 9.24
CA PHE A 119 16.65 -27.61 9.15
C PHE A 119 16.33 -26.19 8.72
N ASP A 120 17.29 -25.28 8.93
CA ASP A 120 17.19 -23.91 8.41
C ASP A 120 16.97 -23.93 6.91
N ASP A 121 16.06 -23.09 6.43
CA ASP A 121 15.93 -22.83 5.00
C ASP A 121 17.23 -22.16 4.50
N VAL A 122 17.57 -22.45 3.24
CA VAL A 122 18.78 -21.93 2.61
C VAL A 122 18.40 -21.02 1.45
N PHE A 123 19.06 -19.88 1.39
CA PHE A 123 18.93 -18.89 0.32
C PHE A 123 20.19 -18.91 -0.55
N GLU A 124 20.00 -19.12 -1.84
CA GLU A 124 21.04 -19.20 -2.85
C GLU A 124 20.82 -18.16 -3.95
N SER A 125 21.84 -17.87 -4.73
CA SER A 125 21.76 -16.90 -5.85
C SER A 125 21.15 -15.55 -5.42
N VAL A 126 21.51 -15.11 -4.22
CA VAL A 126 21.02 -13.84 -3.68
C VAL A 126 21.59 -12.71 -4.52
N THR A 127 20.72 -11.95 -5.18
CA THR A 127 21.10 -10.82 -6.03
C THR A 127 20.71 -9.51 -5.38
N CYS A 128 21.62 -8.55 -5.37
CA CYS A 128 21.37 -7.18 -4.90
C CYS A 128 22.05 -6.18 -5.85
N ARG A 129 21.26 -5.23 -6.37
CA ARG A 129 21.76 -4.19 -7.30
C ARG A 129 22.54 -4.74 -8.49
N GLY A 130 22.06 -5.85 -9.07
CA GLY A 130 22.69 -6.51 -10.21
C GLY A 130 23.91 -7.37 -9.87
N TYR A 131 24.34 -7.43 -8.60
CA TYR A 131 25.41 -8.33 -8.16
C TYR A 131 24.81 -9.58 -7.51
N THR A 132 25.24 -10.76 -7.95
CA THR A 132 24.82 -12.06 -7.39
C THR A 132 25.90 -12.57 -6.45
N PHE A 133 25.51 -12.84 -5.21
CA PHE A 133 26.41 -13.40 -4.20
C PHE A 133 26.56 -14.91 -4.40
N GLU A 134 27.79 -15.41 -4.39
CA GLU A 134 28.09 -16.85 -4.44
C GLU A 134 27.81 -17.55 -3.10
N SER A 135 27.74 -16.77 -2.02
CA SER A 135 27.52 -17.29 -0.67
C SER A 135 26.09 -17.82 -0.53
N ARG A 136 25.96 -18.94 0.19
CA ARG A 136 24.68 -19.47 0.66
C ARG A 136 24.38 -18.88 2.03
N PHE A 137 23.17 -18.39 2.22
CA PHE A 137 22.73 -17.84 3.50
C PHE A 137 21.71 -18.80 4.11
N LYS A 138 21.85 -19.09 5.40
CA LYS A 138 20.84 -19.82 6.17
C LYS A 138 19.80 -18.87 6.72
N MET A 139 18.64 -19.40 7.13
CA MET A 139 17.60 -18.62 7.79
C MET A 139 18.12 -17.90 9.04
N SER A 140 19.05 -18.50 9.77
CA SER A 140 19.73 -17.90 10.94
C SER A 140 20.64 -16.71 10.61
N ASP A 141 21.06 -16.57 9.35
CA ASP A 141 22.05 -15.56 8.94
C ASP A 141 21.38 -14.33 8.29
N VAL A 142 20.05 -14.35 8.16
CA VAL A 142 19.27 -13.35 7.44
C VAL A 142 18.07 -12.88 8.25
N ILE A 143 17.57 -11.70 7.93
CA ILE A 143 16.27 -11.21 8.41
C ILE A 143 15.27 -11.46 7.28
N PHE A 144 14.44 -12.48 7.48
CA PHE A 144 13.43 -12.86 6.50
C PHE A 144 12.04 -12.44 6.97
N LEU A 145 11.41 -11.58 6.20
CA LEU A 145 10.08 -11.04 6.48
C LEU A 145 9.08 -11.67 5.52
N GLN A 146 7.94 -12.11 6.07
CA GLN A 146 6.80 -12.57 5.28
C GLN A 146 5.55 -11.78 5.68
N TYR A 147 4.86 -11.24 4.69
CA TYR A 147 3.58 -10.59 4.92
C TYR A 147 2.50 -11.63 5.25
N ASN A 148 2.68 -12.86 4.72
CA ASN A 148 1.77 -14.01 4.91
C ASN A 148 0.34 -13.73 4.48
N ASN A 149 0.19 -13.03 3.36
CA ASN A 149 -1.11 -12.70 2.80
C ASN A 149 -1.25 -13.21 1.36
N ASN A 150 -1.05 -14.51 1.17
CA ASN A 150 -1.21 -15.14 -0.15
C ASN A 150 -2.64 -14.95 -0.68
N ARG A 151 -3.64 -15.00 0.22
CA ARG A 151 -5.04 -14.74 -0.13
C ARG A 151 -5.26 -13.29 -0.58
N LEU A 152 -4.48 -12.33 -0.06
CA LEU A 152 -4.54 -10.95 -0.52
C LEU A 152 -4.11 -10.86 -1.99
N GLN A 153 -3.05 -11.52 -2.38
CA GLN A 153 -2.58 -11.51 -3.77
C GLN A 153 -3.59 -12.18 -4.72
N GLU A 154 -4.14 -13.32 -4.32
CA GLU A 154 -5.20 -14.01 -5.07
C GLU A 154 -6.46 -13.14 -5.16
N TYR A 155 -6.94 -12.65 -4.03
CA TYR A 155 -8.14 -11.81 -3.97
C TYR A 155 -7.97 -10.51 -4.77
N VAL A 156 -6.83 -9.83 -4.62
CA VAL A 156 -6.50 -8.64 -5.40
C VAL A 156 -6.41 -8.95 -6.89
N SER A 157 -5.85 -10.11 -7.28
CA SER A 157 -5.80 -10.54 -8.66
C SER A 157 -7.20 -10.77 -9.25
N ASP A 158 -8.08 -11.47 -8.52
CA ASP A 158 -9.45 -11.75 -8.95
C ASP A 158 -10.28 -10.47 -9.05
N LEU A 159 -10.19 -9.62 -8.04
CA LEU A 159 -10.84 -8.31 -8.02
C LEU A 159 -10.43 -7.47 -9.25
N PHE A 160 -9.13 -7.36 -9.50
CA PHE A 160 -8.63 -6.62 -10.66
C PHE A 160 -9.07 -7.23 -11.99
N THR A 161 -9.20 -8.55 -12.07
CA THR A 161 -9.69 -9.20 -13.30
C THR A 161 -11.13 -8.80 -13.64
N ASP A 162 -11.99 -8.69 -12.65
CA ASP A 162 -13.37 -8.27 -12.87
C ASP A 162 -13.49 -6.77 -13.18
N TYR A 163 -12.71 -5.92 -12.50
CA TYR A 163 -12.60 -4.50 -12.83
C TYR A 163 -12.02 -4.29 -14.23
N GLU A 164 -11.02 -5.06 -14.62
CA GLU A 164 -10.43 -5.02 -15.94
C GLU A 164 -11.46 -5.26 -17.04
N LYS A 165 -12.29 -6.30 -16.89
CA LYS A 165 -13.38 -6.60 -17.83
C LYS A 165 -14.40 -5.46 -17.90
N LEU A 166 -14.78 -4.91 -16.76
CA LEU A 166 -15.73 -3.79 -16.69
C LEU A 166 -15.14 -2.51 -17.29
N HIS A 167 -13.91 -2.17 -16.90
CA HIS A 167 -13.19 -1.01 -17.44
C HIS A 167 -13.01 -1.09 -18.94
N SER A 168 -12.61 -2.25 -19.48
CA SER A 168 -12.48 -2.46 -20.93
C SER A 168 -13.81 -2.22 -21.65
N ARG A 169 -14.92 -2.79 -21.12
CA ARG A 169 -16.26 -2.55 -21.68
C ARG A 169 -16.67 -1.09 -21.65
N MET A 170 -16.30 -0.35 -20.58
CA MET A 170 -16.59 1.08 -20.45
C MET A 170 -15.81 1.91 -21.45
N VAL A 171 -14.51 1.63 -21.61
CA VAL A 171 -13.67 2.31 -22.62
C VAL A 171 -14.22 2.06 -24.02
N ASP A 172 -14.60 0.81 -24.34
CA ASP A 172 -15.21 0.47 -25.63
C ASP A 172 -16.55 1.17 -25.85
N ALA A 173 -17.34 1.34 -24.81
CA ALA A 173 -18.63 2.08 -24.89
C ALA A 173 -18.39 3.58 -25.13
N ILE A 174 -17.41 4.18 -24.43
CA ILE A 174 -17.02 5.59 -24.63
C ILE A 174 -16.48 5.80 -26.03
N ALA A 175 -15.59 4.91 -26.51
CA ALA A 175 -15.02 4.99 -27.84
C ALA A 175 -16.13 4.90 -28.92
N ARG A 176 -17.09 3.99 -28.75
CA ARG A 176 -18.25 3.86 -29.65
C ARG A 176 -19.19 5.07 -29.60
N ASN A 177 -19.40 5.66 -28.43
CA ASN A 177 -20.26 6.82 -28.28
C ASN A 177 -19.63 8.09 -28.87
N ASN A 178 -18.31 8.17 -28.88
CA ASN A 178 -17.56 9.29 -29.45
C ASN A 178 -17.27 9.10 -30.95
N GLN A 179 -17.69 7.98 -31.55
CA GLN A 179 -17.55 7.81 -33.01
C GLN A 179 -18.51 8.72 -33.74
N ILE A 180 -17.98 9.53 -34.67
CA ILE A 180 -18.77 10.27 -35.64
C ILE A 180 -19.34 9.25 -36.63
N ARG A 181 -20.64 9.03 -36.58
CA ARG A 181 -21.34 8.14 -37.51
C ARG A 181 -22.08 8.99 -38.51
N GLY A 182 -21.75 8.84 -39.75
CA GLY A 182 -22.40 9.55 -40.82
C GLY A 182 -22.90 8.60 -41.89
N ILE A 183 -23.98 8.94 -42.54
CA ILE A 183 -24.46 8.29 -43.77
C ILE A 183 -24.19 9.22 -44.92
N LEU A 184 -23.55 8.69 -45.96
CA LEU A 184 -23.37 9.38 -47.21
C LEU A 184 -24.46 8.90 -48.19
N ASN A 185 -25.46 9.72 -48.43
CA ASN A 185 -26.52 9.45 -49.36
C ASN A 185 -26.16 9.94 -50.75
N THR A 186 -26.33 9.09 -51.77
CA THR A 186 -26.16 9.46 -53.16
C THR A 186 -27.50 9.49 -53.89
N LYS A 187 -27.84 10.60 -54.53
CA LYS A 187 -29.09 10.75 -55.29
C LYS A 187 -28.99 10.17 -56.73
N THR A 188 -28.37 9.01 -56.90
CA THR A 188 -28.17 8.41 -58.21
C THR A 188 -29.10 7.24 -58.43
N ASN A 189 -30.02 7.35 -59.40
CA ASN A 189 -30.86 6.26 -59.89
C ASN A 189 -30.07 5.42 -60.88
N GLY A 190 -29.34 4.39 -60.43
CA GLY A 190 -28.62 3.48 -61.32
C GLY A 190 -27.56 2.65 -60.59
N SER A 191 -27.10 1.54 -61.23
CA SER A 191 -26.06 0.66 -60.68
C SER A 191 -24.75 1.42 -60.47
N PHE A 192 -24.08 1.14 -59.36
CA PHE A 192 -22.78 1.71 -59.03
C PHE A 192 -21.71 1.18 -60.00
N ASP A 193 -21.21 2.08 -60.84
CA ASP A 193 -20.07 1.81 -61.69
C ASP A 193 -18.78 1.97 -60.89
N LYS A 194 -17.69 1.32 -61.28
CA LYS A 194 -16.41 1.34 -60.54
C LYS A 194 -15.90 2.76 -60.30
N GLU A 195 -16.04 3.63 -61.26
CA GLU A 195 -15.61 5.03 -61.17
C GLU A 195 -16.42 5.81 -60.10
N LYS A 196 -17.73 5.57 -60.02
CA LYS A 196 -18.59 6.17 -59.00
C LYS A 196 -18.25 5.69 -57.61
N LEU A 197 -17.86 4.40 -57.48
CA LEU A 197 -17.45 3.81 -56.21
C LEU A 197 -16.12 4.40 -55.69
N GLU A 198 -15.15 4.63 -56.60
CA GLU A 198 -13.87 5.25 -56.26
C GLU A 198 -14.04 6.73 -55.86
N ASN A 199 -14.90 7.48 -56.57
CA ASN A 199 -15.23 8.85 -56.19
C ASN A 199 -15.91 8.92 -54.81
N LEU A 200 -16.78 7.98 -54.49
CA LEU A 200 -17.46 7.90 -53.19
C LEU A 200 -16.47 7.58 -52.05
N LYS A 201 -15.53 6.65 -52.32
CA LYS A 201 -14.45 6.35 -51.34
C LYS A 201 -13.55 7.56 -51.15
N SER A 202 -13.12 8.22 -52.21
CA SER A 202 -12.26 9.41 -52.13
C SER A 202 -12.92 10.54 -51.33
N TYR A 203 -14.22 10.72 -51.50
CA TYR A 203 -14.98 11.71 -50.73
C TYR A 203 -15.16 11.30 -49.26
N ALA A 204 -15.42 10.05 -48.99
CA ALA A 204 -15.48 9.52 -47.61
C ALA A 204 -14.13 9.68 -46.90
N ASP A 205 -13.00 9.40 -47.60
CA ASP A 205 -11.66 9.58 -47.04
C ASP A 205 -11.33 11.07 -46.76
N LEU A 206 -11.82 11.96 -47.60
CA LEU A 206 -11.67 13.41 -47.43
C LEU A 206 -12.47 13.90 -46.24
N LEU A 207 -13.70 13.41 -46.07
CA LEU A 207 -14.53 13.65 -44.87
C LEU A 207 -13.81 13.18 -43.61
N PHE A 208 -13.34 11.93 -43.61
CA PHE A 208 -12.64 11.33 -42.47
C PHE A 208 -11.40 12.13 -42.09
N LYS A 209 -10.53 12.46 -43.04
CA LYS A 209 -9.33 13.29 -42.81
C LYS A 209 -9.66 14.69 -42.29
N SER A 210 -10.76 15.28 -42.75
CA SER A 210 -11.18 16.61 -42.31
C SER A 210 -11.71 16.59 -40.87
N PHE A 211 -12.42 15.55 -40.45
CA PHE A 211 -12.93 15.40 -39.10
C PHE A 211 -11.87 14.92 -38.09
N SER A 212 -10.89 14.11 -38.53
CA SER A 212 -9.85 13.59 -37.64
C SER A 212 -8.79 14.63 -37.26
N ASN A 213 -8.49 15.59 -38.14
CA ASN A 213 -7.32 16.44 -38.00
C ASN A 213 -7.61 17.92 -37.69
N LYS A 214 -8.87 18.33 -37.58
CA LYS A 214 -9.24 19.73 -37.39
C LYS A 214 -10.32 19.90 -36.31
N THR A 215 -10.13 20.87 -35.46
CA THR A 215 -11.12 21.26 -34.41
C THR A 215 -12.40 21.84 -35.06
N ILE A 216 -12.28 22.43 -36.28
CA ILE A 216 -13.39 22.91 -37.08
C ILE A 216 -13.17 22.35 -38.48
N ALA A 217 -14.07 21.46 -38.92
CA ALA A 217 -14.04 20.85 -40.23
C ALA A 217 -15.10 21.49 -41.13
N ILE A 218 -14.66 22.12 -42.23
CA ILE A 218 -15.54 22.61 -43.29
C ILE A 218 -15.31 21.71 -44.52
N VAL A 219 -16.35 21.01 -44.92
CA VAL A 219 -16.27 20.10 -46.07
C VAL A 219 -17.11 20.67 -47.21
N PRO A 220 -16.56 20.74 -48.43
CA PRO A 220 -17.33 21.23 -49.59
C PRO A 220 -18.47 20.26 -49.91
N SER A 221 -19.66 20.82 -50.16
CA SER A 221 -20.80 20.05 -50.63
C SER A 221 -20.57 19.67 -52.08
N GLN A 222 -20.69 18.39 -52.40
CA GLN A 222 -20.57 17.89 -53.78
C GLN A 222 -21.96 17.58 -54.34
N SER A 223 -22.25 18.04 -55.54
CA SER A 223 -23.57 17.83 -56.16
C SER A 223 -23.92 16.35 -56.24
N GLY A 224 -25.06 15.96 -55.72
CA GLY A 224 -25.57 14.57 -55.69
C GLY A 224 -25.11 13.73 -54.51
N MET A 225 -24.33 14.28 -53.57
CA MET A 225 -23.93 13.62 -52.33
C MET A 225 -24.41 14.44 -51.15
N GLU A 226 -25.10 13.78 -50.22
CA GLU A 226 -25.62 14.38 -48.99
C GLU A 226 -25.07 13.62 -47.80
N TYR A 227 -24.30 14.29 -46.96
CA TYR A 227 -23.81 13.74 -45.69
C TYR A 227 -24.80 14.08 -44.60
N SER A 228 -25.27 13.07 -43.88
CA SER A 228 -26.06 13.26 -42.67
C SER A 228 -25.33 12.59 -41.52
N GLU A 229 -25.12 13.34 -40.46
CA GLU A 229 -24.50 12.84 -39.24
C GLU A 229 -25.58 12.14 -38.41
N LEU A 230 -25.33 10.86 -38.09
CA LEU A 230 -26.12 10.05 -37.16
C LEU A 230 -25.52 10.08 -35.77
N THR A 231 -24.92 11.18 -35.37
CA THR A 231 -24.43 11.32 -33.98
C THR A 231 -25.66 11.33 -33.11
N ASN A 232 -25.71 10.40 -32.14
CA ASN A 232 -26.82 10.22 -31.24
C ASN A 232 -26.96 11.47 -30.35
N THR A 233 -27.79 12.42 -30.79
CA THR A 233 -28.20 13.60 -30.00
C THR A 233 -29.28 13.26 -28.97
N THR A 234 -29.71 12.03 -28.90
CA THR A 234 -30.69 11.57 -27.90
C THR A 234 -29.97 10.90 -26.74
N GLY A 235 -29.78 11.67 -25.67
CA GLY A 235 -29.79 11.33 -24.26
C GLY A 235 -29.50 9.91 -23.73
N THR A 236 -28.75 9.10 -24.46
CA THR A 236 -28.20 7.86 -23.91
C THR A 236 -26.87 8.21 -23.25
N SER A 237 -26.90 8.14 -21.94
CA SER A 237 -25.82 8.38 -21.00
C SER A 237 -24.44 8.17 -21.65
N THR A 238 -23.80 9.26 -21.99
CA THR A 238 -22.36 9.27 -22.08
C THR A 238 -21.85 8.71 -20.77
N MET A 239 -21.33 7.48 -20.76
CA MET A 239 -20.52 7.01 -19.66
C MET A 239 -19.43 8.06 -19.48
N SER A 240 -19.63 8.90 -18.49
CA SER A 240 -18.86 10.11 -18.37
C SER A 240 -17.46 9.73 -17.87
N VAL A 241 -16.48 10.54 -18.19
CA VAL A 241 -15.15 10.47 -17.57
C VAL A 241 -15.25 10.36 -16.05
N ASP A 242 -16.33 10.82 -15.46
CA ASP A 242 -16.62 10.75 -14.02
C ASP A 242 -16.98 9.33 -13.54
N GLU A 243 -17.60 8.50 -14.36
CA GLU A 243 -17.83 7.09 -14.01
C GLU A 243 -16.55 6.28 -14.01
N LEU A 244 -15.63 6.54 -14.94
CA LEU A 244 -14.30 5.95 -14.94
C LEU A 244 -13.48 6.36 -13.71
N LYS A 245 -13.58 7.63 -13.31
CA LYS A 245 -12.94 8.11 -12.08
C LYS A 245 -13.52 7.44 -10.83
N LYS A 246 -14.83 7.23 -10.79
CA LYS A 246 -15.50 6.53 -9.68
C LYS A 246 -15.04 5.08 -9.57
N LEU A 247 -14.96 4.35 -10.68
CA LEU A 247 -14.47 2.97 -10.69
C LEU A 247 -13.02 2.87 -10.23
N ARG A 248 -12.16 3.76 -10.72
CA ARG A 248 -10.77 3.81 -10.28
C ARG A 248 -10.66 4.08 -8.78
N ARG A 249 -11.44 5.05 -8.27
CA ARG A 249 -11.49 5.36 -6.85
C ARG A 249 -11.97 4.15 -6.05
N GLN A 250 -13.00 3.46 -6.51
CA GLN A 250 -13.50 2.26 -5.85
C GLN A 250 -12.44 1.16 -5.79
N SER A 251 -11.65 0.97 -6.85
CA SER A 251 -10.52 0.02 -6.84
C SER A 251 -9.44 0.42 -5.83
N ASP A 252 -9.09 1.71 -5.75
CA ASP A 252 -8.17 2.23 -4.75
C ASP A 252 -8.70 1.98 -3.33
N ASP A 253 -10.00 2.21 -3.08
CA ASP A 253 -10.65 2.04 -1.79
C ASP A 253 -10.65 0.57 -1.34
N GLU A 254 -10.97 -0.36 -2.23
CA GLU A 254 -10.99 -1.78 -1.92
C GLU A 254 -9.59 -2.31 -1.55
N VAL A 255 -8.56 -1.90 -2.28
CA VAL A 255 -7.18 -2.26 -1.93
C VAL A 255 -6.78 -1.65 -0.58
N ALA A 256 -7.16 -0.41 -0.34
CA ALA A 256 -6.90 0.26 0.93
C ALA A 256 -7.55 -0.48 2.11
N GLU A 257 -8.82 -0.89 1.98
CA GLU A 257 -9.53 -1.67 2.99
C GLU A 257 -8.86 -3.01 3.27
N ILE A 258 -8.45 -3.75 2.22
CA ILE A 258 -7.74 -5.03 2.36
C ILE A 258 -6.42 -4.87 3.13
N LEU A 259 -5.73 -3.75 2.95
CA LEU A 259 -4.49 -3.42 3.65
C LEU A 259 -4.72 -2.77 5.02
N GLY A 260 -5.97 -2.48 5.38
CA GLY A 260 -6.34 -1.83 6.63
C GLY A 260 -6.05 -0.32 6.65
N ILE A 261 -6.06 0.32 5.48
CA ILE A 261 -5.90 1.77 5.33
C ILE A 261 -7.31 2.39 5.25
N PRO A 262 -7.70 3.28 6.17
CA PRO A 262 -8.91 4.06 6.01
C PRO A 262 -8.86 4.91 4.73
N THR A 263 -9.89 4.82 3.90
CA THR A 263 -9.95 5.48 2.59
C THR A 263 -9.81 6.99 2.68
N ALA A 264 -10.32 7.60 3.77
CA ALA A 264 -10.15 9.02 4.06
C ALA A 264 -8.68 9.47 4.11
N LEU A 265 -7.78 8.62 4.66
CA LEU A 265 -6.35 8.93 4.70
C LEU A 265 -5.70 8.82 3.32
N LEU A 266 -6.13 7.85 2.51
CA LEU A 266 -5.58 7.63 1.18
C LEU A 266 -5.95 8.76 0.21
N HIS A 267 -7.16 9.30 0.36
CA HIS A 267 -7.68 10.40 -0.48
C HIS A 267 -7.44 11.78 0.10
N GLY A 268 -6.90 11.90 1.31
CA GLY A 268 -6.64 13.18 1.98
C GLY A 268 -7.91 13.89 2.45
N GLU A 269 -8.95 13.14 2.77
CA GLU A 269 -10.20 13.69 3.30
C GLU A 269 -10.01 14.13 4.76
N MET A 270 -10.46 15.35 5.07
CA MET A 270 -10.28 15.94 6.40
C MET A 270 -11.35 15.52 7.40
N ALA A 271 -12.45 14.95 6.91
CA ALA A 271 -13.50 14.46 7.78
C ALA A 271 -13.00 13.28 8.61
N ASP A 272 -13.12 13.40 9.93
CA ASP A 272 -12.77 12.35 10.90
C ASP A 272 -11.30 11.83 10.82
N LEU A 273 -10.38 12.75 10.52
CA LEU A 273 -8.96 12.46 10.32
C LEU A 273 -8.32 11.76 11.54
N GLU A 274 -8.68 12.18 12.75
CA GLU A 274 -8.09 11.62 13.98
C GLU A 274 -8.51 10.16 14.21
N ASN A 275 -9.78 9.82 14.01
CA ASN A 275 -10.24 8.43 14.12
C ASN A 275 -9.65 7.57 13.00
N SER A 276 -9.57 8.10 11.79
CA SER A 276 -8.92 7.41 10.68
C SER A 276 -7.44 7.11 10.96
N ARG A 277 -6.71 8.03 11.59
CA ARG A 277 -5.33 7.78 12.05
C ARG A 277 -5.26 6.70 13.12
N LYS A 278 -6.18 6.72 14.11
CA LYS A 278 -6.25 5.69 15.16
C LYS A 278 -6.55 4.31 14.56
N MET A 279 -7.48 4.23 13.62
CA MET A 279 -7.82 2.98 12.91
C MET A 279 -6.62 2.45 12.11
N PHE A 280 -5.98 3.31 11.30
CA PHE A 280 -4.77 2.95 10.55
C PHE A 280 -3.67 2.43 11.47
N ASN A 281 -3.42 3.13 12.59
CA ASN A 281 -2.43 2.71 13.56
C ASN A 281 -2.75 1.31 14.12
N SER A 282 -4.00 1.06 14.54
CA SER A 282 -4.38 -0.20 15.18
C SER A 282 -4.40 -1.38 14.22
N PHE A 283 -4.93 -1.21 13.01
CA PHE A 283 -5.17 -2.33 12.08
C PHE A 283 -4.02 -2.58 11.12
N CYS A 284 -3.35 -1.54 10.65
CA CYS A 284 -2.28 -1.66 9.67
C CYS A 284 -0.89 -1.54 10.32
N TYR A 285 -0.59 -0.36 10.88
CA TYR A 285 0.76 -0.02 11.31
C TYR A 285 1.28 -0.92 12.44
N GLN A 286 0.50 -1.14 13.51
CA GLN A 286 0.94 -1.96 14.64
C GLN A 286 1.15 -3.43 14.28
N SER A 287 0.36 -3.98 13.38
CA SER A 287 0.54 -5.35 12.89
C SER A 287 1.86 -5.50 12.12
N LEU A 288 2.21 -4.49 11.31
CA LEU A 288 3.46 -4.44 10.57
C LEU A 288 4.67 -4.26 11.49
N VAL A 289 4.56 -3.33 12.46
CA VAL A 289 5.57 -3.11 13.52
C VAL A 289 5.85 -4.41 14.25
N LYS A 290 4.81 -5.13 14.65
CA LYS A 290 4.96 -6.42 15.35
C LYS A 290 5.70 -7.46 14.51
N LYS A 291 5.32 -7.62 13.23
CA LYS A 291 5.99 -8.56 12.31
C LYS A 291 7.48 -8.25 12.15
N ILE A 292 7.81 -6.98 11.92
CA ILE A 292 9.21 -6.57 11.71
C ILE A 292 10.01 -6.67 13.02
N SER A 293 9.43 -6.26 14.14
CA SER A 293 10.07 -6.39 15.47
C SER A 293 10.36 -7.85 15.82
N ASP A 294 9.39 -8.75 15.57
CA ASP A 294 9.58 -10.18 15.82
C ASP A 294 10.69 -10.77 14.94
N ALA A 295 10.72 -10.40 13.67
CA ALA A 295 11.76 -10.86 12.77
C ALA A 295 13.15 -10.38 13.17
N LEU A 296 13.29 -9.11 13.59
CA LEU A 296 14.55 -8.58 14.11
C LEU A 296 15.00 -9.31 15.37
N ASN A 297 14.08 -9.50 16.33
CA ASN A 297 14.38 -10.22 17.57
C ASN A 297 14.75 -11.69 17.31
N TYR A 298 14.05 -12.36 16.39
CA TYR A 298 14.33 -13.73 16.00
C TYR A 298 15.69 -13.89 15.32
N SER A 299 16.04 -12.99 14.40
CA SER A 299 17.24 -13.13 13.56
C SER A 299 18.51 -12.63 14.25
N ILE A 300 18.41 -11.59 15.09
CA ILE A 300 19.58 -10.91 15.65
C ILE A 300 19.90 -11.42 17.07
N LEU A 301 18.88 -11.77 17.86
CA LEU A 301 19.06 -12.13 19.25
C LEU A 301 19.07 -13.64 19.45
N SER A 302 20.08 -14.13 20.17
CA SER A 302 20.04 -15.51 20.65
C SER A 302 18.99 -15.65 21.79
N ARG A 303 18.49 -16.88 22.00
CA ARG A 303 17.53 -17.17 23.05
C ARG A 303 17.98 -16.71 24.45
N SER A 304 19.27 -16.85 24.76
CA SER A 304 19.84 -16.39 26.04
C SER A 304 19.78 -14.88 26.19
N VAL A 305 20.12 -14.15 25.14
CA VAL A 305 20.08 -12.68 25.11
C VAL A 305 18.65 -12.15 25.28
N TYR A 306 17.70 -12.78 24.59
CA TYR A 306 16.29 -12.42 24.72
C TYR A 306 15.75 -12.69 26.16
N ASN A 307 16.14 -13.80 26.77
CA ASN A 307 15.74 -14.12 28.15
C ASN A 307 16.34 -13.16 29.19
N ASP A 308 17.43 -12.46 28.86
CA ASP A 308 18.01 -11.39 29.68
C ASP A 308 17.27 -10.04 29.55
N ASN A 309 16.02 -10.05 29.06
CA ASN A 309 15.20 -8.86 28.78
C ASN A 309 15.85 -7.87 27.80
N LYS A 310 16.52 -8.42 26.77
CA LYS A 310 17.05 -7.64 25.66
C LYS A 310 16.15 -7.81 24.44
N ARG A 311 15.72 -6.70 23.86
CA ARG A 311 14.82 -6.74 22.71
C ARG A 311 14.92 -5.51 21.82
N PHE A 312 14.60 -5.69 20.54
CA PHE A 312 14.34 -4.59 19.62
C PHE A 312 12.87 -4.19 19.70
N VAL A 313 12.63 -2.90 19.77
CA VAL A 313 11.30 -2.30 19.75
C VAL A 313 11.26 -1.22 18.69
N ILE A 314 10.19 -1.16 17.94
CA ILE A 314 9.97 -0.15 16.92
C ILE A 314 8.96 0.86 17.44
N VAL A 315 9.35 2.12 17.41
CA VAL A 315 8.57 3.27 17.88
C VAL A 315 8.29 4.18 16.71
N GLY A 316 7.05 4.58 16.50
CA GLY A 316 6.71 5.42 15.34
C GLY A 316 5.33 6.04 15.43
N GLU A 317 4.63 6.14 14.32
CA GLU A 317 3.35 6.84 14.16
C GLU A 317 2.26 6.48 15.18
N GLY A 318 2.41 5.35 15.87
CA GLY A 318 1.51 4.94 16.95
C GLY A 318 1.86 5.49 18.33
N GLN A 319 2.98 6.18 18.50
CA GLN A 319 3.24 6.87 19.76
C GLN A 319 2.18 7.95 19.92
N ARG A 320 1.34 7.73 20.96
CA ARG A 320 0.35 8.72 21.37
C ARG A 320 1.08 10.04 21.62
N ASP A 321 0.47 11.13 21.19
CA ASP A 321 0.98 12.46 21.45
C ASP A 321 1.29 12.55 22.95
N LYS A 322 2.55 12.80 23.29
CA LYS A 322 3.01 12.85 24.70
C LYS A 322 2.23 13.92 25.48
N PHE A 323 1.80 14.96 24.81
CA PHE A 323 0.99 16.02 25.40
C PHE A 323 -0.48 15.58 25.60
N ALA A 324 -1.05 14.81 24.67
CA ALA A 324 -2.39 14.26 24.81
C ALA A 324 -2.47 13.23 25.94
N LEU A 325 -1.35 12.60 26.30
CA LEU A 325 -1.25 11.66 27.40
C LEU A 325 -0.95 12.31 28.75
N ALA A 326 -0.58 13.57 28.80
CA ALA A 326 -0.11 14.23 30.02
C ALA A 326 -1.08 14.08 31.20
N GLU A 327 -2.38 14.26 30.95
CA GLU A 327 -3.41 14.07 31.97
C GLU A 327 -3.55 12.64 32.46
N SER A 328 -3.46 11.66 31.54
CA SER A 328 -3.50 10.24 31.88
C SER A 328 -2.25 9.80 32.62
N ILE A 329 -1.09 10.31 32.23
CA ILE A 329 0.21 10.07 32.89
C ILE A 329 0.17 10.64 34.31
N ASP A 330 -0.32 11.87 34.49
CA ASP A 330 -0.45 12.47 35.82
C ASP A 330 -1.31 11.60 36.75
N LYS A 331 -2.45 11.12 36.25
CA LYS A 331 -3.33 10.21 37.03
C LYS A 331 -2.66 8.89 37.40
N LEU A 332 -1.91 8.29 36.47
CA LEU A 332 -1.23 7.01 36.69
C LEU A 332 -0.05 7.14 37.69
N VAL A 333 0.71 8.22 37.56
CA VAL A 333 1.84 8.50 38.46
C VAL A 333 1.35 8.95 39.83
N SER A 334 0.37 9.84 39.91
CA SER A 334 -0.16 10.41 41.18
C SER A 334 -0.92 9.38 41.99
N SER A 335 -1.49 8.34 41.38
CA SER A 335 -2.11 7.20 42.03
C SER A 335 -1.11 6.13 42.49
N GLY A 336 0.16 6.27 42.17
CA GLY A 336 1.18 5.25 42.45
C GLY A 336 1.08 3.99 41.59
N SER A 337 0.21 3.99 40.56
CA SER A 337 0.00 2.82 39.69
C SER A 337 1.18 2.62 38.70
N MET A 338 1.93 3.68 38.38
CA MET A 338 3.13 3.63 37.56
C MET A 338 4.25 4.48 38.15
N LEU A 339 5.48 3.99 38.01
CA LEU A 339 6.68 4.74 38.39
C LEU A 339 7.05 5.73 37.28
N ILE A 340 7.73 6.82 37.62
CA ILE A 340 8.19 7.80 36.66
C ILE A 340 9.09 7.17 35.60
N ASN A 341 9.99 6.25 35.97
CA ASN A 341 10.87 5.60 35.03
C ASN A 341 10.13 4.62 34.12
N GLU A 342 9.03 3.99 34.55
CA GLU A 342 8.16 3.19 33.67
C GLU A 342 7.49 4.08 32.61
N VAL A 343 6.93 5.20 33.03
CA VAL A 343 6.36 6.19 32.08
C VAL A 343 7.43 6.74 31.13
N ARG A 344 8.62 7.05 31.63
CA ARG A 344 9.74 7.52 30.80
C ARG A 344 10.17 6.46 29.78
N ALA A 345 10.20 5.18 30.17
CA ALA A 345 10.49 4.08 29.26
C ALA A 345 9.43 3.96 28.13
N GLU A 346 8.14 4.03 28.49
CA GLU A 346 7.04 4.02 27.53
C GLU A 346 7.10 5.23 26.57
N LEU A 347 7.54 6.40 27.06
CA LEU A 347 7.75 7.60 26.24
C LEU A 347 9.09 7.59 25.49
N GLY A 348 9.90 6.55 25.68
CA GLY A 348 11.22 6.42 25.06
C GLY A 348 12.25 7.41 25.60
N LEU A 349 12.11 7.84 26.82
CA LEU A 349 13.04 8.73 27.52
C LEU A 349 13.99 7.93 28.41
N GLU A 350 15.20 8.43 28.63
CA GLU A 350 16.17 7.81 29.53
C GLU A 350 15.68 7.84 30.98
N ALA A 351 15.98 6.78 31.75
CA ALA A 351 15.64 6.70 33.16
C ALA A 351 16.37 7.77 33.99
N VAL A 352 15.71 8.27 35.04
CA VAL A 352 16.30 9.21 35.99
C VAL A 352 16.56 8.54 37.34
N PRO A 353 17.61 8.91 38.10
CA PRO A 353 17.99 8.20 39.30
C PRO A 353 16.92 8.17 40.44
N TRP A 354 16.02 9.14 40.43
CA TRP A 354 14.94 9.27 41.40
C TRP A 354 13.61 8.70 40.91
N GLY A 355 13.50 8.26 39.68
CA GLY A 355 12.24 7.89 39.05
C GLY A 355 11.71 6.49 39.37
N ASP A 356 12.44 5.69 40.17
CA ASP A 356 12.00 4.37 40.64
C ASP A 356 11.29 4.42 42.01
N LYS A 357 10.96 5.63 42.48
CA LYS A 357 10.18 5.80 43.72
C LYS A 357 8.73 6.12 43.36
N PRO A 358 7.76 5.48 44.01
CA PRO A 358 6.35 5.82 43.79
C PRO A 358 6.08 7.25 44.30
N LEU A 359 5.43 8.05 43.45
CA LEU A 359 4.93 9.37 43.84
C LEU A 359 3.42 9.24 44.05
N ILE A 360 3.04 9.28 45.35
CA ILE A 360 1.62 9.25 45.71
C ILE A 360 1.24 10.65 46.19
N THR A 361 0.25 11.25 45.54
CA THR A 361 -0.27 12.54 46.00
C THR A 361 -1.13 12.37 47.26
N LYS A 362 -1.29 13.43 48.07
CA LYS A 362 -2.09 13.41 49.30
C LYS A 362 -3.52 12.89 49.10
N ASN A 363 -4.07 13.03 47.88
CA ASN A 363 -5.42 12.55 47.59
C ASN A 363 -5.51 11.03 47.42
N TYR A 364 -4.39 10.33 47.28
CA TYR A 364 -4.30 8.87 47.07
C TYR A 364 -3.48 8.20 48.21
N GLN A 365 -3.15 8.94 49.30
CA GLN A 365 -2.56 8.27 50.45
C GLN A 365 -3.54 7.25 51.01
N LEU A 366 -3.06 6.03 51.24
CA LEU A 366 -3.78 5.03 52.03
C LEU A 366 -4.09 5.67 53.36
N GLY A 367 -5.37 5.81 53.69
CA GLY A 367 -5.78 6.21 55.05
C GLY A 367 -5.17 5.19 56.02
N GLU A 368 -4.38 5.70 56.98
CA GLU A 368 -4.00 4.89 58.12
C GLU A 368 -5.31 4.37 58.71
N ILE A 369 -5.48 3.06 58.70
CA ILE A 369 -6.53 2.41 59.52
C ILE A 369 -6.04 2.60 60.94
N GLU A 370 -6.52 3.69 61.61
CA GLU A 370 -6.41 3.78 63.04
C GLU A 370 -7.09 2.52 63.61
N GLU A 371 -6.30 1.57 64.10
CA GLU A 371 -6.78 0.60 65.05
C GLU A 371 -7.32 1.40 66.23
N LYS A 372 -8.64 1.59 66.28
CA LYS A 372 -9.30 2.03 67.49
C LYS A 372 -9.03 0.96 68.51
N GLY A 373 -8.00 1.24 69.34
CA GLY A 373 -7.73 0.50 70.57
C GLY A 373 -8.99 0.43 71.41
N GLY A 374 -9.29 -0.78 71.81
CA GLY A 374 -10.43 -1.06 72.71
C GLY A 374 -10.38 -0.17 73.91
N THR A 375 -11.46 0.52 74.15
CA THR A 375 -11.75 1.13 75.47
C THR A 375 -11.80 0.04 76.48
N GLU A 376 -10.83 -0.03 77.36
CA GLU A 376 -10.93 -0.71 78.67
C GLU A 376 -12.12 -0.08 79.41
N VAL A 377 -13.07 -0.92 79.73
CA VAL A 377 -14.15 -0.56 80.60
C VAL A 377 -13.57 -0.75 82.03
N ASP A 378 -13.21 0.35 82.69
CA ASP A 378 -12.97 0.36 84.11
C ASP A 378 -14.27 0.00 84.86
N GLU A 379 -14.30 -1.18 85.41
CA GLU A 379 -15.21 -1.52 86.49
C GLU A 379 -14.73 -0.78 87.70
N ASP A 380 -15.39 0.29 88.10
CA ASP A 380 -15.22 0.87 89.41
C ASP A 380 -16.40 0.41 90.27
N ASN A 381 -16.03 -0.38 91.22
CA ASN A 381 -16.83 -0.78 92.42
C ASN A 381 -16.86 0.41 93.36
N SER A 382 -18.01 0.78 93.85
CA SER A 382 -18.20 0.97 95.32
C SER A 382 -19.54 1.59 95.61
N ASP A 383 -20.18 0.88 96.52
CA ASP A 383 -21.19 1.24 97.59
C ASP A 383 -22.57 1.72 97.14
#